data_589bc4dfaac1eb09c617eb6a33a882b9
#
_entry.id   589bc4dfaac1eb09c617eb6a33a882b9
#
_cell.length_a   1.000
_cell.length_b   1.000
_cell.length_c   1.000
_cell.angle_alpha   90.00
_cell.angle_beta   90.00
_cell.angle_gamma   90.00
#
_symmetry.space_group_name_H-M   'P 1'
#
loop_
_entity.id
_entity.type
_entity.pdbx_description
1 polymer ?
#
loop_
_entity_poly.entity_id
_entity_poly.type
_entity_poly.pdbx_seq_one_letter_code
_entity_poly.pdbx_strand_id
1 'polypeptide(L)'
;GSLGTESISGDASIDMCGMFGDGAAGNVILNASTVLDRDMNYNNLTIHSNVWLHTAGYIVRVFGTLCISTNAHIACDGSTGGNATSTVGGVGGSAPYRYDASTFYPFAGCGSDGGTGGRYASAGTGNGTGQPGGISWATTIANTPYILMGGSGGGGGGPHGTGTGTGYSSWFSGSSVPFRGGVGGTGRSGLGTGSYQAPSGGGGGGGGVLIVYAKTINNQGSIHANGGNGGNGYFANTQGQGGGGGGGGGGTVIVYYRSTTGSGVGTLQANGGTVGSNGTGGGNGSNGYTKSYQI
;
A
#
# COMPACT_ATOMS: atom_id res chain seq x y z
N GLY A 1 40.28 -15.06 -48.92
CA GLY A 1 40.23 -14.29 -47.73
C GLY A 1 39.39 -15.05 -46.69
N SER A 2 40.06 -15.60 -45.66
CA SER A 2 39.43 -16.30 -44.52
C SER A 2 38.83 -15.23 -43.60
N LEU A 3 37.49 -15.28 -43.43
CA LEU A 3 36.83 -14.55 -42.37
C LEU A 3 37.21 -15.21 -41.05
N GLY A 4 38.04 -14.54 -40.27
CA GLY A 4 38.35 -14.95 -38.91
C GLY A 4 37.06 -14.93 -38.05
N THR A 5 36.72 -16.04 -37.48
CA THR A 5 35.74 -16.13 -36.38
C THR A 5 36.42 -15.50 -35.18
N GLU A 6 36.16 -14.21 -34.95
CA GLU A 6 36.41 -13.65 -33.62
C GLU A 6 35.45 -14.32 -32.64
N SER A 7 35.99 -15.23 -31.84
CA SER A 7 35.28 -15.70 -30.67
C SER A 7 35.20 -14.55 -29.68
N ILE A 8 34.00 -13.99 -29.48
CA ILE A 8 33.73 -13.12 -28.36
C ILE A 8 33.76 -14.01 -27.12
N SER A 9 34.96 -14.31 -26.62
CA SER A 9 35.20 -14.83 -25.27
C SER A 9 35.31 -13.64 -24.31
N GLY A 10 34.35 -12.78 -24.34
CA GLY A 10 34.08 -11.85 -23.28
C GLY A 10 32.92 -12.45 -22.51
N ASP A 11 33.11 -12.66 -21.23
CA ASP A 11 32.02 -12.80 -20.28
C ASP A 11 31.10 -11.60 -20.51
N ALA A 12 30.14 -11.74 -21.41
CA ALA A 12 29.09 -10.77 -21.61
C ALA A 12 28.17 -10.91 -20.37
N SER A 13 28.73 -10.60 -19.20
CA SER A 13 27.89 -10.07 -18.16
C SER A 13 27.28 -8.83 -18.81
N ILE A 14 26.08 -8.98 -19.34
CA ILE A 14 25.21 -7.85 -19.60
C ILE A 14 25.20 -7.15 -18.25
N ASP A 15 26.09 -6.18 -18.12
CA ASP A 15 26.15 -5.34 -16.94
C ASP A 15 24.84 -4.59 -16.98
N MET A 16 23.83 -5.12 -16.26
CA MET A 16 22.54 -4.46 -16.06
C MET A 16 22.74 -3.23 -15.18
N CYS A 17 23.79 -2.46 -15.49
CA CYS A 17 24.24 -1.25 -14.78
C CYS A 17 23.10 -0.28 -14.51
N GLY A 18 22.08 -0.26 -15.35
CA GLY A 18 20.90 0.58 -15.13
C GLY A 18 19.90 0.02 -14.14
N MET A 19 19.82 -1.31 -13.94
CA MET A 19 18.76 -1.92 -13.13
C MET A 19 18.96 -1.69 -11.63
N PHE A 20 20.17 -1.87 -11.12
CA PHE A 20 20.50 -1.67 -9.71
C PHE A 20 20.84 -0.21 -9.37
N GLY A 21 20.78 0.70 -10.35
CA GLY A 21 21.18 2.09 -10.21
C GLY A 21 22.69 2.29 -10.31
N ASP A 22 23.11 3.53 -10.17
CA ASP A 22 24.50 3.99 -10.31
C ASP A 22 25.20 4.19 -8.96
N GLY A 23 24.50 4.00 -7.85
CA GLY A 23 25.06 4.23 -6.51
C GLY A 23 25.31 5.69 -6.15
N ALA A 24 24.72 6.65 -6.90
CA ALA A 24 25.01 8.09 -6.77
C ALA A 24 24.78 8.65 -5.34
N ALA A 25 23.87 8.08 -4.58
CA ALA A 25 23.65 8.47 -3.17
C ALA A 25 24.75 7.97 -2.21
N GLY A 26 25.69 7.15 -2.70
CA GLY A 26 26.78 6.60 -1.89
C GLY A 26 26.32 5.54 -0.88
N ASN A 27 27.14 5.33 0.15
CA ASN A 27 26.83 4.41 1.24
C ASN A 27 25.99 5.13 2.30
N VAL A 28 24.80 4.64 2.56
CA VAL A 28 23.86 5.28 3.49
C VAL A 28 23.50 4.32 4.61
N ILE A 29 23.53 4.82 5.84
CA ILE A 29 23.05 4.14 7.04
C ILE A 29 21.90 4.96 7.62
N LEU A 30 20.70 4.37 7.65
CA LEU A 30 19.52 5.00 8.23
C LEU A 30 19.43 4.63 9.71
N ASN A 31 19.57 5.64 10.56
CA ASN A 31 19.42 5.57 12.01
C ASN A 31 18.10 6.16 12.49
N ALA A 32 17.34 6.81 11.61
CA ALA A 32 16.03 7.38 11.86
C ALA A 32 15.09 7.10 10.70
N SER A 33 13.80 6.98 11.00
CA SER A 33 12.77 6.75 9.97
C SER A 33 12.72 7.92 8.99
N THR A 34 12.62 7.59 7.71
CA THR A 34 12.75 8.53 6.59
C THR A 34 11.65 8.26 5.56
N VAL A 35 11.15 9.32 4.94
CA VAL A 35 10.24 9.23 3.79
C VAL A 35 11.00 9.68 2.55
N LEU A 36 10.91 8.91 1.47
CA LEU A 36 11.50 9.29 0.19
C LEU A 36 10.65 10.36 -0.50
N ASP A 37 11.33 11.28 -1.18
CA ASP A 37 10.75 12.33 -2.04
C ASP A 37 11.09 12.12 -3.51
N ARG A 38 11.90 11.12 -3.83
CA ARG A 38 12.34 10.74 -5.19
C ARG A 38 12.83 9.30 -5.24
N ASP A 39 13.05 8.79 -6.46
CA ASP A 39 13.75 7.53 -6.68
C ASP A 39 15.19 7.64 -6.16
N MET A 40 15.65 6.64 -5.42
CA MET A 40 16.98 6.65 -4.80
C MET A 40 17.88 5.56 -5.37
N ASN A 41 19.15 5.94 -5.62
CA ASN A 41 20.20 5.06 -6.13
C ASN A 41 21.35 4.99 -5.11
N TYR A 42 21.27 4.09 -4.16
CA TYR A 42 22.29 3.88 -3.13
C TYR A 42 23.44 3.00 -3.66
N ASN A 43 24.68 3.27 -3.24
CA ASN A 43 25.77 2.30 -3.41
C ASN A 43 25.57 1.13 -2.44
N ASN A 44 25.52 1.39 -1.14
CA ASN A 44 25.04 0.44 -0.13
C ASN A 44 24.00 1.12 0.76
N LEU A 45 23.00 0.37 1.19
CA LEU A 45 21.98 0.85 2.11
C LEU A 45 21.87 -0.07 3.31
N THR A 46 22.07 0.48 4.51
CA THR A 46 21.81 -0.20 5.78
C THR A 46 20.69 0.49 6.52
N ILE A 47 19.68 -0.27 6.94
CA ILE A 47 18.57 0.21 7.75
C ILE A 47 18.68 -0.44 9.12
N HIS A 48 18.92 0.37 10.15
CA HIS A 48 19.08 -0.11 11.52
C HIS A 48 17.75 -0.56 12.13
N SER A 49 17.85 -1.33 13.20
CA SER A 49 16.67 -1.88 13.91
C SER A 49 15.69 -0.79 14.34
N ASN A 50 14.39 -1.08 14.20
CA ASN A 50 13.27 -0.18 14.49
C ASN A 50 13.21 1.09 13.63
N VAL A 51 13.92 1.11 12.49
CA VAL A 51 13.91 2.23 11.53
C VAL A 51 13.04 1.85 10.33
N TRP A 52 12.27 2.83 9.85
CA TRP A 52 11.38 2.70 8.70
C TRP A 52 11.88 3.56 7.54
N LEU A 53 11.98 2.96 6.36
CA LEU A 53 12.11 3.69 5.10
C LEU A 53 10.76 3.65 4.38
N HIS A 54 10.01 4.76 4.45
CA HIS A 54 8.77 4.92 3.72
C HIS A 54 9.07 5.35 2.28
N THR A 55 8.74 4.50 1.32
CA THR A 55 9.09 4.78 -0.08
C THR A 55 8.15 5.75 -0.76
N ALA A 56 6.92 5.94 -0.25
CA ALA A 56 5.89 6.78 -0.86
C ALA A 56 5.69 6.49 -2.38
N GLY A 57 5.90 5.24 -2.82
CA GLY A 57 5.82 4.84 -4.23
C GLY A 57 7.08 5.09 -5.06
N TYR A 58 8.14 5.64 -4.48
CA TYR A 58 9.43 5.80 -5.15
C TYR A 58 10.23 4.49 -5.16
N ILE A 59 11.07 4.32 -6.17
CA ILE A 59 11.87 3.12 -6.38
C ILE A 59 13.16 3.21 -5.56
N VAL A 60 13.51 2.10 -4.91
CA VAL A 60 14.78 1.93 -4.19
C VAL A 60 15.71 1.06 -5.03
N ARG A 61 16.86 1.62 -5.42
CA ARG A 61 17.93 0.90 -6.11
C ARG A 61 19.18 0.87 -5.27
N VAL A 62 19.80 -0.31 -5.13
CA VAL A 62 21.03 -0.49 -4.37
C VAL A 62 22.04 -1.24 -5.24
N PHE A 63 23.06 -0.51 -5.70
CA PHE A 63 24.11 -1.03 -6.58
C PHE A 63 24.92 -2.15 -5.92
N GLY A 64 25.13 -2.05 -4.61
CA GLY A 64 25.86 -3.04 -3.79
C GLY A 64 24.93 -3.83 -2.89
N THR A 65 25.09 -3.68 -1.58
CA THR A 65 24.38 -4.45 -0.56
C THR A 65 23.26 -3.64 0.11
N LEU A 66 22.07 -4.22 0.11
CA LEU A 66 20.95 -3.80 0.95
C LEU A 66 20.94 -4.65 2.22
N CYS A 67 21.13 -4.02 3.38
CA CYS A 67 21.06 -4.66 4.69
C CYS A 67 19.89 -4.08 5.49
N ILE A 68 18.90 -4.91 5.80
CA ILE A 68 17.74 -4.55 6.63
C ILE A 68 17.86 -5.30 7.94
N SER A 69 18.08 -4.58 9.04
CA SER A 69 18.25 -5.18 10.37
C SER A 69 16.92 -5.72 10.91
N THR A 70 16.96 -6.50 11.98
CA THR A 70 15.77 -7.01 12.67
C THR A 70 14.85 -5.85 13.09
N ASN A 71 13.55 -6.00 12.88
CA ASN A 71 12.52 -4.97 13.11
C ASN A 71 12.73 -3.66 12.31
N ALA A 72 13.56 -3.69 11.26
CA ALA A 72 13.64 -2.59 10.31
C ALA A 72 12.70 -2.84 9.12
N HIS A 73 12.24 -1.77 8.47
CA HIS A 73 11.20 -1.88 7.45
C HIS A 73 11.49 -1.01 6.22
N ILE A 74 11.21 -1.54 5.04
CA ILE A 74 10.95 -0.73 3.84
C ILE A 74 9.45 -0.85 3.57
N ALA A 75 8.74 0.28 3.55
CA ALA A 75 7.28 0.31 3.59
C ALA A 75 6.66 1.24 2.54
N CYS A 76 5.51 0.79 2.01
CA CYS A 76 4.62 1.59 1.18
C CYS A 76 3.16 1.33 1.57
N ASP A 77 2.85 1.49 2.85
CA ASP A 77 1.57 1.12 3.46
C ASP A 77 0.51 2.22 3.31
N GLY A 78 -0.74 1.80 3.22
CA GLY A 78 -1.88 2.69 3.42
C GLY A 78 -2.09 3.02 4.90
N SER A 79 -2.55 4.23 5.19
CA SER A 79 -2.83 4.64 6.57
C SER A 79 -4.19 4.14 7.07
N THR A 80 -4.31 4.02 8.37
CA THR A 80 -5.56 3.64 9.04
C THR A 80 -6.62 4.74 8.86
N GLY A 81 -7.86 4.33 8.63
CA GLY A 81 -9.00 5.23 8.65
C GLY A 81 -9.25 5.82 10.04
N GLY A 82 -9.75 7.04 10.06
CA GLY A 82 -10.07 7.75 11.30
C GLY A 82 -11.22 7.10 12.07
N ASN A 83 -11.14 7.13 13.39
CA ASN A 83 -12.26 6.75 14.25
C ASN A 83 -13.35 7.83 14.22
N ALA A 84 -14.60 7.41 14.33
CA ALA A 84 -15.70 8.34 14.54
C ALA A 84 -15.67 8.96 15.95
N THR A 85 -16.12 10.19 16.04
CA THR A 85 -16.42 10.88 17.32
C THR A 85 -17.92 10.97 17.52
N SER A 86 -18.39 11.59 18.61
CA SER A 86 -19.82 11.70 18.90
C SER A 86 -20.66 12.42 17.83
N THR A 87 -20.02 13.25 17.01
CA THR A 87 -20.71 14.11 16.03
C THR A 87 -20.18 13.99 14.61
N VAL A 88 -18.98 13.44 14.43
CA VAL A 88 -18.29 13.43 13.12
C VAL A 88 -17.87 12.01 12.75
N GLY A 89 -18.14 11.62 11.52
CA GLY A 89 -17.62 10.38 10.94
C GLY A 89 -16.10 10.43 10.78
N GLY A 90 -15.46 9.26 10.86
CA GLY A 90 -14.02 9.12 10.67
C GLY A 90 -13.62 9.48 9.24
N VAL A 91 -12.49 10.16 9.07
CA VAL A 91 -11.90 10.41 7.75
C VAL A 91 -11.34 9.11 7.15
N GLY A 92 -11.33 9.00 5.83
CA GLY A 92 -10.67 7.89 5.14
C GLY A 92 -9.16 7.91 5.38
N GLY A 93 -8.55 6.73 5.47
CA GLY A 93 -7.09 6.59 5.53
C GLY A 93 -6.46 6.93 4.19
N SER A 94 -5.33 7.61 4.21
CA SER A 94 -4.59 7.97 2.99
C SER A 94 -3.83 6.77 2.44
N ALA A 95 -3.74 6.68 1.13
CA ALA A 95 -2.81 5.79 0.46
C ALA A 95 -1.46 6.48 0.23
N PRO A 96 -0.34 5.73 0.20
CA PRO A 96 0.92 6.29 -0.24
C PRO A 96 0.82 6.59 -1.74
N TYR A 97 1.19 7.78 -2.15
CA TYR A 97 1.22 8.15 -3.57
C TYR A 97 2.48 8.96 -3.86
N ARG A 98 3.01 8.69 -5.04
CA ARG A 98 4.08 9.50 -5.64
C ARG A 98 3.44 10.69 -6.33
N TYR A 99 3.77 11.89 -5.88
CA TYR A 99 3.34 13.12 -6.53
C TYR A 99 4.50 13.65 -7.39
N ASP A 100 4.29 13.66 -8.71
CA ASP A 100 5.17 14.39 -9.62
C ASP A 100 4.42 15.66 -10.04
N ALA A 101 4.90 16.80 -9.55
CA ALA A 101 4.31 18.11 -9.84
C ALA A 101 4.40 18.50 -11.33
N SER A 102 5.20 17.79 -12.13
CA SER A 102 5.42 18.07 -13.55
C SER A 102 4.48 17.32 -14.49
N THR A 103 3.84 16.27 -14.01
CA THR A 103 2.91 15.48 -14.80
C THR A 103 1.62 15.24 -14.02
N PHE A 104 0.50 15.63 -14.62
CA PHE A 104 -0.86 15.52 -14.07
C PHE A 104 -1.34 14.06 -13.90
N TYR A 105 -0.44 13.09 -14.05
CA TYR A 105 -0.75 11.67 -13.88
C TYR A 105 -0.15 11.15 -12.60
N PRO A 106 -0.96 10.54 -11.71
CA PRO A 106 -0.42 9.80 -10.59
C PRO A 106 0.43 8.67 -11.17
N PHE A 107 1.76 8.81 -11.04
CA PHE A 107 2.66 7.74 -11.46
C PHE A 107 2.35 6.51 -10.62
N ALA A 108 2.09 5.52 -11.35
CA ALA A 108 2.29 4.13 -11.09
C ALA A 108 2.59 3.72 -9.66
N GLY A 109 1.65 3.13 -9.02
CA GLY A 109 1.90 2.44 -7.79
C GLY A 109 1.27 3.06 -6.56
N CYS A 110 0.31 3.93 -6.77
CA CYS A 110 -0.49 4.44 -5.65
C CYS A 110 -1.53 3.41 -5.22
N GLY A 111 -1.64 3.20 -3.93
CA GLY A 111 -2.89 2.75 -3.36
C GLY A 111 -3.97 3.81 -3.57
N SER A 112 -5.17 3.58 -3.11
CA SER A 112 -6.21 4.61 -3.09
C SER A 112 -6.72 4.87 -1.68
N ASP A 113 -7.18 6.09 -1.46
CA ASP A 113 -7.68 6.52 -0.16
C ASP A 113 -8.91 5.73 0.26
N GLY A 114 -9.09 5.56 1.57
CA GLY A 114 -10.30 5.00 2.15
C GLY A 114 -11.48 5.97 2.09
N GLY A 115 -12.69 5.44 2.10
CA GLY A 115 -13.91 6.24 2.14
C GLY A 115 -14.13 6.88 3.51
N THR A 116 -14.66 8.10 3.53
CA THR A 116 -15.06 8.78 4.76
C THR A 116 -16.27 8.09 5.40
N GLY A 117 -16.28 7.96 6.72
CA GLY A 117 -17.41 7.42 7.48
C GLY A 117 -18.63 8.33 7.43
N GLY A 118 -19.83 7.74 7.56
CA GLY A 118 -21.08 8.48 7.63
C GLY A 118 -21.13 9.39 8.86
N ARG A 119 -21.77 10.56 8.70
CA ARG A 119 -21.92 11.55 9.77
C ARG A 119 -23.21 11.35 10.53
N TYR A 120 -23.29 11.90 11.75
CA TYR A 120 -24.52 12.05 12.47
C TYR A 120 -25.54 12.85 11.64
N ALA A 121 -26.71 12.30 11.44
CA ALA A 121 -27.86 13.04 10.91
C ALA A 121 -28.97 13.05 11.94
N SER A 122 -29.48 14.22 12.32
CA SER A 122 -30.68 14.30 13.15
C SER A 122 -31.88 13.77 12.37
N ALA A 123 -32.85 13.18 13.05
CA ALA A 123 -34.04 12.60 12.46
C ALA A 123 -34.66 13.54 11.42
N GLY A 124 -34.67 13.13 10.15
CA GLY A 124 -35.35 13.81 9.06
C GLY A 124 -34.48 14.50 7.98
N THR A 125 -33.19 14.61 8.13
CA THR A 125 -32.35 15.27 7.13
C THR A 125 -31.14 14.43 6.76
N GLY A 126 -31.21 13.79 5.62
CA GLY A 126 -30.07 13.31 4.83
C GLY A 126 -29.21 12.20 5.44
N ASN A 127 -29.26 11.07 4.84
CA ASN A 127 -28.46 9.90 5.16
C ASN A 127 -26.97 10.14 4.86
N GLY A 128 -26.17 10.26 5.91
CA GLY A 128 -24.72 10.21 5.76
C GLY A 128 -24.24 8.79 5.50
N THR A 129 -24.48 8.24 4.30
CA THR A 129 -23.88 6.97 3.89
C THR A 129 -22.36 7.08 3.91
N GLY A 130 -21.67 6.01 4.32
CA GLY A 130 -20.22 5.95 4.19
C GLY A 130 -19.81 6.12 2.73
N GLN A 131 -18.78 6.91 2.49
CA GLN A 131 -18.26 7.12 1.13
C GLN A 131 -17.54 5.85 0.65
N PRO A 132 -17.60 5.54 -0.65
CA PRO A 132 -16.80 4.47 -1.22
C PRO A 132 -15.30 4.78 -1.10
N GLY A 133 -14.49 3.73 -0.97
CA GLY A 133 -13.03 3.85 -1.06
C GLY A 133 -12.61 4.27 -2.46
N GLY A 134 -11.45 4.89 -2.59
CA GLY A 134 -10.89 5.26 -3.88
C GLY A 134 -10.48 4.04 -4.71
N ILE A 135 -10.32 4.26 -6.01
CA ILE A 135 -9.86 3.24 -6.98
C ILE A 135 -8.35 3.38 -7.10
N SER A 136 -7.60 2.25 -6.99
CA SER A 136 -6.17 2.26 -7.26
C SER A 136 -5.89 2.44 -8.76
N TRP A 137 -4.88 3.24 -9.08
CA TRP A 137 -4.45 3.48 -10.45
C TRP A 137 -3.42 2.45 -10.88
N ALA A 138 -3.55 2.00 -12.13
CA ALA A 138 -2.60 1.11 -12.76
C ALA A 138 -1.43 1.89 -13.34
N THR A 139 -0.25 1.29 -13.27
CA THR A 139 0.90 1.78 -14.03
C THR A 139 1.41 0.74 -14.99
N THR A 140 1.87 1.21 -16.14
CA THR A 140 2.69 0.39 -17.03
C THR A 140 4.15 0.75 -16.81
N ILE A 141 4.99 -0.25 -16.55
CA ILE A 141 6.44 -0.04 -16.67
C ILE A 141 6.72 0.10 -18.16
N ALA A 142 7.41 1.19 -18.55
CA ALA A 142 7.77 1.43 -19.94
C ALA A 142 8.41 0.17 -20.55
N ASN A 143 7.91 -0.26 -21.70
CA ASN A 143 8.36 -1.45 -22.45
C ASN A 143 8.11 -2.83 -21.80
N THR A 144 7.26 -2.93 -20.79
CA THR A 144 6.82 -4.24 -20.28
C THR A 144 5.30 -4.38 -20.36
N PRO A 145 4.77 -5.59 -20.67
CA PRO A 145 3.32 -5.82 -20.69
C PRO A 145 2.71 -5.89 -19.27
N TYR A 146 3.46 -5.54 -18.25
CA TYR A 146 3.01 -5.69 -16.86
C TYR A 146 2.45 -4.40 -16.31
N ILE A 147 1.25 -4.49 -15.79
CA ILE A 147 0.57 -3.42 -15.07
C ILE A 147 0.77 -3.68 -13.59
N LEU A 148 1.39 -2.75 -12.87
CA LEU A 148 1.52 -2.77 -11.42
C LEU A 148 0.39 -1.94 -10.80
N MET A 149 -0.28 -2.48 -9.79
CA MET A 149 -1.38 -1.79 -9.11
C MET A 149 -1.19 -1.84 -7.60
N GLY A 150 -1.41 -0.71 -6.97
CA GLY A 150 -1.57 -0.64 -5.51
C GLY A 150 -2.91 -1.24 -5.07
N GLY A 151 -3.11 -1.38 -3.77
CA GLY A 151 -4.37 -1.81 -3.17
C GLY A 151 -5.45 -0.73 -3.24
N SER A 152 -6.71 -1.09 -3.35
CA SER A 152 -7.82 -0.14 -3.27
C SER A 152 -8.18 0.17 -1.81
N GLY A 153 -8.69 1.39 -1.57
CA GLY A 153 -9.14 1.82 -0.25
C GLY A 153 -10.38 1.08 0.23
N GLY A 154 -10.53 0.95 1.54
CA GLY A 154 -11.73 0.40 2.17
C GLY A 154 -12.88 1.41 2.16
N GLY A 155 -14.12 0.94 2.11
CA GLY A 155 -15.30 1.78 2.21
C GLY A 155 -15.49 2.33 3.63
N GLY A 156 -16.01 3.55 3.76
CA GLY A 156 -16.43 4.10 5.05
C GLY A 156 -17.60 3.32 5.66
N GLY A 157 -17.70 3.29 6.98
CA GLY A 157 -18.84 2.69 7.68
C GLY A 157 -20.12 3.49 7.47
N GLY A 158 -21.27 2.85 7.51
CA GLY A 158 -22.59 3.49 7.46
C GLY A 158 -23.16 3.76 8.85
N PRO A 159 -23.94 4.83 9.05
CA PRO A 159 -24.73 5.04 10.24
C PRO A 159 -25.89 4.02 10.30
N HIS A 160 -26.57 3.98 11.42
CA HIS A 160 -27.68 3.04 11.65
C HIS A 160 -28.68 3.00 10.50
N GLY A 161 -29.00 1.80 10.00
CA GLY A 161 -30.06 1.57 9.00
C GLY A 161 -29.79 2.11 7.59
N THR A 162 -28.65 2.69 7.32
CA THR A 162 -28.31 3.25 6.02
C THR A 162 -27.11 2.52 5.39
N GLY A 163 -27.03 2.62 4.06
CA GLY A 163 -26.07 1.86 3.26
C GLY A 163 -24.61 2.05 3.70
N THR A 164 -23.86 1.02 3.51
CA THR A 164 -22.40 0.97 3.74
C THR A 164 -21.66 1.47 2.51
N GLY A 165 -20.54 2.19 2.73
CA GLY A 165 -19.59 2.45 1.67
C GLY A 165 -18.96 1.14 1.19
N THR A 166 -19.00 0.89 -0.11
CA THR A 166 -18.36 -0.28 -0.70
C THR A 166 -16.87 -0.02 -0.92
N GLY A 167 -16.04 -1.02 -0.62
CA GLY A 167 -14.67 -1.04 -1.13
C GLY A 167 -14.72 -1.30 -2.64
N TYR A 168 -14.00 -0.54 -3.42
CA TYR A 168 -13.93 -0.78 -4.87
C TYR A 168 -12.88 -1.84 -5.20
N SER A 169 -13.26 -2.74 -6.12
CA SER A 169 -12.29 -3.55 -6.83
C SER A 169 -11.52 -2.65 -7.81
N SER A 170 -10.25 -2.98 -8.04
CA SER A 170 -9.48 -2.33 -9.10
C SER A 170 -10.25 -2.40 -10.44
N TRP A 171 -10.15 -1.37 -11.25
CA TRP A 171 -10.86 -1.19 -12.55
C TRP A 171 -10.69 -2.35 -13.56
N PHE A 172 -9.73 -3.22 -13.33
CA PHE A 172 -9.51 -4.42 -14.16
C PHE A 172 -10.02 -5.66 -13.46
N SER A 173 -11.25 -6.05 -13.76
CA SER A 173 -11.85 -7.32 -13.33
C SER A 173 -11.37 -8.55 -14.13
N GLY A 174 -10.28 -8.42 -14.87
CA GLY A 174 -9.70 -9.51 -15.66
C GLY A 174 -8.65 -10.31 -14.89
N SER A 175 -8.75 -11.63 -14.91
CA SER A 175 -7.83 -12.59 -14.29
C SER A 175 -6.39 -12.60 -14.86
N SER A 176 -6.05 -11.68 -15.76
CA SER A 176 -4.79 -11.66 -16.52
C SER A 176 -3.80 -10.57 -16.11
N VAL A 177 -4.04 -9.82 -15.03
CA VAL A 177 -3.08 -8.82 -14.52
C VAL A 177 -2.23 -9.48 -13.43
N PRO A 178 -0.97 -9.84 -13.73
CA PRO A 178 -0.16 -10.68 -12.84
C PRO A 178 0.29 -10.00 -11.53
N PHE A 179 0.18 -8.66 -11.43
CA PHE A 179 0.69 -7.90 -10.27
C PHE A 179 -0.37 -6.95 -9.72
N ARG A 180 -1.43 -7.53 -9.20
CA ARG A 180 -2.60 -6.80 -8.73
C ARG A 180 -2.57 -6.61 -7.22
N GLY A 181 -2.73 -5.37 -6.77
CA GLY A 181 -3.02 -5.07 -5.36
C GLY A 181 -4.37 -5.65 -4.92
N GLY A 182 -4.52 -5.83 -3.63
CA GLY A 182 -5.73 -6.35 -3.01
C GLY A 182 -6.92 -5.39 -3.11
N VAL A 183 -8.11 -5.92 -2.98
CA VAL A 183 -9.37 -5.16 -2.96
C VAL A 183 -9.63 -4.65 -1.53
N GLY A 184 -10.08 -3.40 -1.39
CA GLY A 184 -10.53 -2.85 -0.12
C GLY A 184 -11.82 -3.51 0.37
N GLY A 185 -11.93 -3.69 1.68
CA GLY A 185 -13.11 -4.24 2.33
C GLY A 185 -14.27 -3.24 2.38
N THR A 186 -15.49 -3.73 2.54
CA THR A 186 -16.67 -2.90 2.76
C THR A 186 -16.72 -2.40 4.20
N GLY A 187 -17.25 -1.20 4.42
CA GLY A 187 -17.56 -0.70 5.75
C GLY A 187 -18.73 -1.47 6.39
N ARG A 188 -18.83 -1.39 7.71
CA ARG A 188 -19.93 -1.99 8.48
C ARG A 188 -21.15 -1.09 8.52
N SER A 189 -22.35 -1.69 8.58
CA SER A 189 -23.58 -0.97 8.91
C SER A 189 -23.65 -0.72 10.43
N GLY A 190 -24.08 0.47 10.82
CA GLY A 190 -24.38 0.74 12.22
C GLY A 190 -25.59 -0.04 12.74
N LEU A 191 -25.66 -0.21 14.05
CA LEU A 191 -26.75 -0.86 14.78
C LEU A 191 -27.45 0.13 15.73
N GLY A 192 -28.77 0.03 15.88
CA GLY A 192 -29.53 0.78 16.87
C GLY A 192 -31.04 0.68 16.65
N THR A 193 -31.80 1.03 17.67
CA THR A 193 -33.27 1.13 17.63
C THR A 193 -33.62 2.57 17.98
N GLY A 194 -33.90 3.42 17.01
CA GLY A 194 -34.34 4.78 17.29
C GLY A 194 -33.86 5.83 16.29
N SER A 195 -34.23 7.07 16.55
CA SER A 195 -33.97 8.22 15.66
C SER A 195 -32.50 8.73 15.70
N TYR A 196 -31.63 8.15 16.48
CA TYR A 196 -30.25 8.60 16.63
C TYR A 196 -29.31 7.74 15.78
N GLN A 197 -28.57 8.39 14.91
CA GLN A 197 -27.57 7.78 14.04
C GLN A 197 -26.16 8.08 14.55
N ALA A 198 -25.49 7.10 15.10
CA ALA A 198 -24.12 7.25 15.54
C ALA A 198 -23.16 7.35 14.33
N PRO A 199 -22.20 8.30 14.36
CA PRO A 199 -21.20 8.45 13.31
C PRO A 199 -20.32 7.20 13.14
N SER A 200 -19.82 7.00 11.93
CA SER A 200 -19.16 5.78 11.49
C SER A 200 -17.67 6.00 11.20
N GLY A 201 -16.87 4.96 11.33
CA GLY A 201 -15.45 4.98 11.05
C GLY A 201 -15.14 5.14 9.55
N GLY A 202 -14.03 5.78 9.24
CA GLY A 202 -13.48 5.88 7.89
C GLY A 202 -12.82 4.58 7.42
N GLY A 203 -12.83 4.30 6.14
CA GLY A 203 -12.12 3.16 5.56
C GLY A 203 -10.61 3.33 5.59
N GLY A 204 -9.86 2.23 5.61
CA GLY A 204 -8.40 2.25 5.50
C GLY A 204 -7.93 2.56 4.08
N GLY A 205 -6.79 3.22 3.93
CA GLY A 205 -6.14 3.44 2.64
C GLY A 205 -5.54 2.15 2.07
N GLY A 206 -5.48 2.01 0.77
CA GLY A 206 -4.81 0.87 0.12
C GLY A 206 -3.28 0.98 0.20
N GLY A 207 -2.57 -0.15 0.25
CA GLY A 207 -1.12 -0.21 0.14
C GLY A 207 -0.64 0.19 -1.25
N GLY A 208 0.54 0.79 -1.35
CA GLY A 208 1.12 1.25 -2.62
C GLY A 208 1.85 0.15 -3.41
N VAL A 209 2.61 0.57 -4.41
CA VAL A 209 3.57 -0.31 -5.10
C VAL A 209 4.97 -0.03 -4.57
N LEU A 210 5.66 -1.07 -4.17
CA LEU A 210 7.01 -1.01 -3.66
C LEU A 210 7.92 -1.86 -4.53
N ILE A 211 8.92 -1.21 -5.15
CA ILE A 211 9.89 -1.87 -6.01
C ILE A 211 11.28 -1.64 -5.43
N VAL A 212 11.99 -2.73 -5.19
CA VAL A 212 13.36 -2.72 -4.70
C VAL A 212 14.26 -3.48 -5.68
N TYR A 213 15.35 -2.86 -6.07
CA TYR A 213 16.44 -3.49 -6.80
C TYR A 213 17.68 -3.51 -5.91
N ALA A 214 18.26 -4.65 -5.64
CA ALA A 214 19.48 -4.74 -4.85
C ALA A 214 20.41 -5.81 -5.43
N LYS A 215 21.67 -5.45 -5.71
CA LYS A 215 22.63 -6.45 -6.22
C LYS A 215 22.82 -7.58 -5.21
N THR A 216 22.97 -7.24 -3.94
CA THR A 216 22.99 -8.21 -2.82
C THR A 216 21.98 -7.79 -1.76
N ILE A 217 21.23 -8.74 -1.22
CA ILE A 217 20.23 -8.48 -0.16
C ILE A 217 20.46 -9.36 1.07
N ASN A 218 20.40 -8.74 2.25
CA ASN A 218 20.34 -9.36 3.56
C ASN A 218 19.21 -8.71 4.35
N ASN A 219 18.04 -9.33 4.35
CA ASN A 219 16.85 -8.80 5.00
C ASN A 219 16.48 -9.62 6.24
N GLN A 220 16.74 -9.10 7.42
CA GLN A 220 16.31 -9.64 8.71
C GLN A 220 15.02 -8.95 9.22
N GLY A 221 14.57 -7.91 8.53
CA GLY A 221 13.35 -7.18 8.81
C GLY A 221 12.22 -7.53 7.84
N SER A 222 11.52 -6.53 7.32
CA SER A 222 10.46 -6.74 6.34
C SER A 222 10.40 -5.66 5.27
N ILE A 223 9.92 -6.06 4.09
CA ILE A 223 9.59 -5.19 2.96
C ILE A 223 8.10 -5.35 2.71
N HIS A 224 7.32 -4.28 2.84
CA HIS A 224 5.86 -4.43 2.80
C HIS A 224 5.11 -3.24 2.20
N ALA A 225 3.91 -3.56 1.69
CA ALA A 225 2.94 -2.61 1.16
C ALA A 225 1.54 -3.02 1.64
N ASN A 226 1.29 -2.87 2.94
CA ASN A 226 0.04 -3.30 3.56
C ASN A 226 -1.06 -2.26 3.36
N GLY A 227 -2.31 -2.71 3.32
CA GLY A 227 -3.46 -1.83 3.43
C GLY A 227 -3.68 -1.35 4.86
N GLY A 228 -4.17 -0.12 5.01
CA GLY A 228 -4.54 0.45 6.31
C GLY A 228 -5.79 -0.18 6.90
N ASN A 229 -5.90 -0.19 8.21
CA ASN A 229 -7.10 -0.66 8.90
C ASN A 229 -8.25 0.34 8.76
N GLY A 230 -9.48 -0.12 8.80
CA GLY A 230 -10.65 0.74 8.95
C GLY A 230 -10.71 1.35 10.34
N GLY A 231 -11.23 2.58 10.43
CA GLY A 231 -11.49 3.27 11.69
C GLY A 231 -12.72 2.71 12.39
N ASN A 232 -12.80 2.89 13.70
CA ASN A 232 -13.92 2.42 14.51
C ASN A 232 -15.12 3.36 14.39
N GLY A 233 -16.34 2.80 14.37
CA GLY A 233 -17.56 3.57 14.54
C GLY A 233 -17.71 4.08 15.97
N TYR A 234 -18.50 5.15 16.16
CA TYR A 234 -18.82 5.67 17.48
C TYR A 234 -19.86 4.77 18.18
N PHE A 235 -19.67 4.56 19.46
CA PHE A 235 -20.58 3.79 20.31
C PHE A 235 -21.27 4.73 21.31
N ALA A 236 -22.57 4.94 21.12
CA ALA A 236 -23.38 5.76 22.03
C ALA A 236 -24.29 4.84 22.86
N ASN A 237 -23.75 4.24 23.88
CA ASN A 237 -24.36 3.35 24.89
C ASN A 237 -25.80 2.82 24.62
N THR A 238 -26.82 3.63 24.71
CA THR A 238 -28.23 3.20 24.57
C THR A 238 -28.88 3.64 23.25
N GLN A 239 -28.20 4.45 22.42
CA GLN A 239 -28.83 5.13 21.30
C GLN A 239 -28.40 4.63 19.91
N GLY A 240 -27.42 3.71 19.85
CA GLY A 240 -26.97 3.12 18.61
C GLY A 240 -25.45 3.10 18.43
N GLN A 241 -25.02 2.32 17.47
CA GLN A 241 -23.62 2.16 17.08
C GLN A 241 -23.43 2.58 15.63
N GLY A 242 -22.45 3.44 15.36
CA GLY A 242 -21.94 3.66 14.02
C GLY A 242 -21.12 2.46 13.56
N GLY A 243 -21.17 2.14 12.29
CA GLY A 243 -20.39 1.06 11.70
C GLY A 243 -18.90 1.41 11.58
N GLY A 244 -18.03 0.43 11.77
CA GLY A 244 -16.59 0.60 11.48
C GLY A 244 -16.34 0.67 9.97
N GLY A 245 -15.28 1.35 9.55
CA GLY A 245 -14.82 1.40 8.16
C GLY A 245 -14.22 0.07 7.71
N GLY A 246 -14.26 -0.22 6.43
CA GLY A 246 -13.59 -1.38 5.82
C GLY A 246 -12.07 -1.24 5.80
N GLY A 247 -11.34 -2.34 5.80
CA GLY A 247 -9.88 -2.34 5.65
C GLY A 247 -9.46 -2.01 4.20
N GLY A 248 -8.35 -1.33 4.01
CA GLY A 248 -7.73 -1.14 2.69
C GLY A 248 -7.12 -2.42 2.14
N GLY A 249 -7.07 -2.59 0.84
CA GLY A 249 -6.39 -3.71 0.19
C GLY A 249 -4.87 -3.60 0.30
N GLY A 250 -4.16 -4.73 0.39
CA GLY A 250 -2.71 -4.76 0.32
C GLY A 250 -2.20 -4.32 -1.05
N GLY A 251 -1.00 -3.77 -1.12
CA GLY A 251 -0.38 -3.27 -2.34
C GLY A 251 0.35 -4.33 -3.14
N THR A 252 1.42 -3.92 -3.81
CA THR A 252 2.30 -4.81 -4.58
C THR A 252 3.75 -4.61 -4.15
N VAL A 253 4.46 -5.69 -3.82
CA VAL A 253 5.88 -5.68 -3.46
C VAL A 253 6.66 -6.53 -4.45
N ILE A 254 7.66 -5.94 -5.11
CA ILE A 254 8.55 -6.62 -6.04
C ILE A 254 9.99 -6.33 -5.66
N VAL A 255 10.78 -7.40 -5.50
CA VAL A 255 12.20 -7.32 -5.18
C VAL A 255 12.99 -8.04 -6.27
N TYR A 256 13.88 -7.32 -6.93
CA TYR A 256 14.86 -7.88 -7.86
C TYR A 256 16.24 -7.92 -7.21
N TYR A 257 16.90 -9.05 -7.27
CA TYR A 257 18.23 -9.19 -6.68
C TYR A 257 19.10 -10.17 -7.49
N ARG A 258 20.42 -10.02 -7.37
CA ARG A 258 21.40 -10.94 -7.98
C ARG A 258 21.85 -12.02 -7.00
N SER A 259 22.10 -11.65 -5.75
CA SER A 259 22.58 -12.57 -4.72
C SER A 259 21.97 -12.26 -3.36
N THR A 260 22.02 -13.22 -2.46
CA THR A 260 21.58 -13.06 -1.07
C THR A 260 22.71 -13.39 -0.11
N THR A 261 22.69 -12.78 1.08
CA THR A 261 23.52 -13.13 2.22
C THR A 261 22.66 -13.23 3.49
N GLY A 262 23.15 -13.87 4.51
CA GLY A 262 22.44 -13.99 5.80
C GLY A 262 21.04 -14.56 5.67
N SER A 263 20.04 -13.76 6.01
CA SER A 263 18.61 -14.16 5.98
C SER A 263 17.96 -14.11 4.57
N GLY A 264 18.73 -13.77 3.54
CA GLY A 264 18.24 -13.68 2.16
C GLY A 264 17.28 -12.53 1.95
N VAL A 265 16.21 -12.75 1.15
CA VAL A 265 15.20 -11.74 0.82
C VAL A 265 14.32 -11.42 2.03
N GLY A 266 14.25 -12.32 3.02
CA GLY A 266 13.48 -12.13 4.25
C GLY A 266 11.96 -12.06 4.00
N THR A 267 11.25 -11.32 4.84
CA THR A 267 9.80 -11.23 4.81
C THR A 267 9.30 -10.17 3.82
N LEU A 268 8.47 -10.60 2.86
CA LEU A 268 7.73 -9.73 1.95
C LEU A 268 6.24 -9.80 2.28
N GLN A 269 5.56 -8.65 2.41
CA GLN A 269 4.14 -8.59 2.78
C GLN A 269 3.36 -7.58 1.95
N ALA A 270 2.12 -7.92 1.65
CA ALA A 270 1.12 -7.04 1.06
C ALA A 270 -0.25 -7.42 1.63
N ASN A 271 -0.38 -7.33 2.96
CA ASN A 271 -1.58 -7.75 3.67
C ASN A 271 -2.69 -6.70 3.51
N GLY A 272 -3.92 -7.14 3.38
CA GLY A 272 -5.07 -6.25 3.51
C GLY A 272 -5.25 -5.80 4.96
N GLY A 273 -5.76 -4.58 5.14
CA GLY A 273 -6.11 -4.03 6.44
C GLY A 273 -7.35 -4.69 7.04
N THR A 274 -7.52 -4.59 8.33
CA THR A 274 -8.69 -5.11 9.05
C THR A 274 -9.85 -4.11 9.03
N VAL A 275 -11.07 -4.62 9.09
CA VAL A 275 -12.28 -3.80 9.27
C VAL A 275 -12.29 -3.19 10.68
N GLY A 276 -12.73 -1.94 10.79
CA GLY A 276 -12.91 -1.25 12.09
C GLY A 276 -14.02 -1.88 12.94
N SER A 277 -13.98 -1.60 14.23
CA SER A 277 -14.95 -2.11 15.21
C SER A 277 -16.30 -1.39 15.10
N ASN A 278 -17.30 -2.00 15.76
CA ASN A 278 -18.70 -1.59 15.87
C ASN A 278 -19.53 -1.81 14.59
N GLY A 279 -20.82 -2.06 14.79
CA GLY A 279 -21.75 -2.39 13.72
C GLY A 279 -21.64 -3.84 13.23
N THR A 280 -22.41 -4.16 12.19
CA THR A 280 -22.48 -5.50 11.58
C THR A 280 -22.12 -5.48 10.10
N GLY A 281 -21.77 -6.65 9.59
CA GLY A 281 -21.26 -6.78 8.22
C GLY A 281 -19.88 -6.13 8.09
N GLY A 282 -19.50 -5.78 6.91
CA GLY A 282 -18.19 -5.20 6.61
C GLY A 282 -17.12 -6.26 6.38
N GLY A 283 -15.97 -5.85 5.86
CA GLY A 283 -14.92 -6.76 5.46
C GLY A 283 -13.52 -6.19 5.63
N ASN A 284 -12.58 -7.09 5.79
CA ASN A 284 -11.17 -6.78 5.68
C ASN A 284 -10.82 -6.51 4.21
N GLY A 285 -9.76 -5.74 3.99
CA GLY A 285 -9.13 -5.69 2.69
C GLY A 285 -8.53 -7.05 2.33
N SER A 286 -8.46 -7.36 1.06
CA SER A 286 -7.77 -8.55 0.59
C SER A 286 -6.26 -8.31 0.46
N ASN A 287 -5.50 -9.40 0.55
CA ASN A 287 -4.05 -9.33 0.33
C ASN A 287 -3.75 -8.93 -1.11
N GLY A 288 -2.64 -8.22 -1.27
CA GLY A 288 -2.06 -7.87 -2.56
C GLY A 288 -1.05 -8.91 -3.05
N TYR A 289 -0.05 -8.45 -3.77
CA TYR A 289 0.93 -9.30 -4.45
C TYR A 289 2.35 -9.08 -3.93
N THR A 290 3.08 -10.18 -3.70
CA THR A 290 4.50 -10.13 -3.34
C THR A 290 5.30 -11.08 -4.22
N LYS A 291 6.44 -10.64 -4.72
CA LYS A 291 7.35 -11.48 -5.50
C LYS A 291 8.79 -11.01 -5.38
N SER A 292 9.70 -11.97 -5.35
CA SER A 292 11.13 -11.73 -5.54
C SER A 292 11.64 -12.45 -6.77
N TYR A 293 12.55 -11.81 -7.48
CA TYR A 293 13.19 -12.34 -8.68
C TYR A 293 14.71 -12.29 -8.52
N GLN A 294 15.34 -13.44 -8.62
CA GLN A 294 16.79 -13.52 -8.77
C GLN A 294 17.13 -13.42 -10.25
N ILE A 295 18.07 -12.53 -10.59
CA ILE A 295 18.46 -12.17 -11.95
C ILE A 295 19.97 -12.19 -12.13
#